data_45fb05a8d4424fed963b2bc681cac579
#
_entry.id   45fb05a8d4424fed963b2bc681cac579
#
_cell.length_a   1.000
_cell.length_b   1.000
_cell.length_c   1.000
_cell.angle_alpha   90.00
_cell.angle_beta   90.00
_cell.angle_gamma   90.00
#
_symmetry.space_group_name_H-M   'P 1'
#
loop_
_entity.id
_entity.type
_entity.pdbx_description
1 polymer ?
#
loop_
_entity_poly.entity_id
_entity_poly.type
_entity_poly.pdbx_seq_one_letter_code
_entity_poly.pdbx_strand_id
1 'polypeptide(L)'
;MSGNKYIITQGVTTSMEKNRIRPIPTGKSMRMSYQRQKEVLEMPNLIEVQKDSYDWFLRSGLKEVFDDISPISDYGGRLSLEFVDFTLCEDDVKYSIEECKQRDATYAAPLKVKVRLYNKEKDEITEHEIFMGDLPLMTATGTFVINGAERVIVSQLVRSPGIYYGIAHDKLGKRLFSCTVIPNRGAWLEYETDSNDVFYVRVDRTRKVPITVLIRALGVSSNAEIVELFGEEPKILASFTKDTSTNYQEGLLELYKKIRPGEPLAVENAESLIMSMFFDPRRYDLAKVGRYKFNKKLALRSRIRNQILAEDVVDPSTGEILAEKSNIAKDHPTTGRQAH
;
A
#
# COMPACT_ATOMS: atom_id res chain seq x y z
N MET A 1 -61.18 -8.10 -13.49
CA MET A 1 -61.52 -7.28 -14.65
C MET A 1 -60.44 -6.22 -14.77
N SER A 2 -59.69 -6.05 -15.75
CA SER A 2 -59.67 -6.33 -17.16
C SER A 2 -58.19 -6.48 -17.58
N GLY A 3 -57.87 -7.56 -18.26
CA GLY A 3 -56.52 -7.78 -18.79
C GLY A 3 -56.31 -6.92 -20.04
N ASN A 4 -55.19 -6.25 -20.08
CA ASN A 4 -54.69 -5.65 -21.31
C ASN A 4 -53.85 -6.70 -22.05
N LYS A 5 -54.48 -7.45 -22.96
CA LYS A 5 -53.83 -8.25 -24.00
C LYS A 5 -53.28 -7.31 -25.06
N TYR A 6 -52.00 -7.14 -25.12
CA TYR A 6 -51.34 -6.58 -26.31
C TYR A 6 -51.47 -7.60 -27.45
N ILE A 7 -52.31 -7.32 -28.40
CA ILE A 7 -52.43 -8.04 -29.67
C ILE A 7 -51.21 -7.60 -30.51
N ILE A 8 -50.23 -8.49 -30.58
CA ILE A 8 -49.12 -8.34 -31.55
C ILE A 8 -49.66 -8.85 -32.89
N THR A 9 -49.93 -7.94 -33.84
CA THR A 9 -50.21 -8.25 -35.23
C THR A 9 -49.08 -9.13 -35.79
N GLN A 10 -49.47 -10.31 -36.30
CA GLN A 10 -48.56 -11.20 -37.03
C GLN A 10 -48.15 -10.56 -38.36
N GLY A 11 -47.07 -9.80 -38.35
CA GLY A 11 -46.30 -9.49 -39.55
C GLY A 11 -45.18 -10.51 -39.70
N VAL A 12 -44.98 -10.99 -40.90
CA VAL A 12 -43.98 -11.96 -41.31
C VAL A 12 -42.58 -11.53 -40.80
N THR A 13 -42.17 -12.01 -39.65
CA THR A 13 -40.84 -11.85 -39.12
C THR A 13 -40.01 -13.06 -39.54
N THR A 14 -39.05 -12.83 -40.42
CA THR A 14 -38.03 -13.80 -40.78
C THR A 14 -37.37 -14.36 -39.49
N SER A 15 -37.05 -15.64 -39.47
CA SER A 15 -36.53 -16.38 -38.31
C SER A 15 -35.31 -15.75 -37.59
N MET A 16 -34.68 -14.76 -38.22
CA MET A 16 -33.56 -14.00 -37.67
C MET A 16 -34.00 -12.89 -36.68
N GLU A 17 -35.20 -12.36 -36.74
CA GLU A 17 -35.65 -11.29 -35.85
C GLU A 17 -36.15 -11.78 -34.50
N LYS A 18 -36.69 -13.03 -34.42
CA LYS A 18 -37.19 -13.61 -33.18
C LYS A 18 -36.08 -13.84 -32.10
N ASN A 19 -34.84 -13.86 -32.47
CA ASN A 19 -33.73 -14.09 -31.54
C ASN A 19 -33.04 -12.83 -31.01
N ARG A 20 -33.51 -11.63 -31.39
CA ARG A 20 -32.83 -10.37 -31.06
C ARG A 20 -33.14 -9.79 -29.70
N ILE A 21 -34.30 -10.11 -29.17
CA ILE A 21 -34.77 -9.53 -27.89
C ILE A 21 -34.94 -10.66 -26.89
N ARG A 22 -34.16 -10.66 -25.84
CA ARG A 22 -34.24 -11.65 -24.75
C ARG A 22 -34.47 -10.97 -23.41
N PRO A 23 -35.42 -11.44 -22.62
CA PRO A 23 -35.58 -11.00 -21.26
C PRO A 23 -34.45 -11.62 -20.39
N ILE A 24 -33.65 -10.80 -19.73
CA ILE A 24 -32.63 -11.23 -18.78
C ILE A 24 -33.05 -10.79 -17.39
N PRO A 25 -33.16 -11.71 -16.42
CA PRO A 25 -33.45 -11.35 -15.03
C PRO A 25 -32.28 -10.56 -14.44
N THR A 26 -32.55 -9.39 -13.90
CA THR A 26 -31.55 -8.54 -13.23
C THR A 26 -32.06 -8.22 -11.83
N GLY A 27 -31.73 -9.06 -10.86
CA GLY A 27 -32.28 -8.95 -9.51
C GLY A 27 -33.79 -9.12 -9.47
N LYS A 28 -34.53 -8.10 -8.99
CA LYS A 28 -36.02 -8.11 -8.91
C LYS A 28 -36.69 -7.67 -10.19
N SER A 29 -36.00 -7.25 -11.22
CA SER A 29 -36.53 -6.74 -12.48
C SER A 29 -36.06 -7.56 -13.68
N MET A 30 -36.77 -7.42 -14.81
CA MET A 30 -36.46 -8.06 -16.08
C MET A 30 -35.93 -7.01 -17.04
N ARG A 31 -34.73 -7.22 -17.56
CA ARG A 31 -34.12 -6.38 -18.60
C ARG A 31 -34.21 -7.03 -19.95
N MET A 32 -34.59 -6.28 -20.98
CA MET A 32 -34.61 -6.76 -22.36
C MET A 32 -33.23 -6.60 -22.98
N SER A 33 -32.62 -7.69 -23.42
CA SER A 33 -31.34 -7.68 -24.13
C SER A 33 -31.53 -7.66 -25.63
N TYR A 34 -30.89 -6.71 -26.31
CA TYR A 34 -30.84 -6.55 -27.75
C TYR A 34 -29.54 -7.05 -28.37
N GLN A 35 -28.75 -7.79 -27.63
CA GLN A 35 -27.45 -8.28 -28.08
C GLN A 35 -27.59 -9.22 -29.27
N ARG A 36 -26.70 -9.06 -30.25
CA ARG A 36 -26.61 -9.95 -31.44
C ARG A 36 -25.84 -11.25 -31.13
N GLN A 37 -24.89 -11.18 -30.18
CA GLN A 37 -24.09 -12.33 -29.78
C GLN A 37 -24.57 -12.84 -28.41
N LYS A 38 -24.26 -14.10 -28.12
CA LYS A 38 -24.52 -14.71 -26.82
C LYS A 38 -23.63 -14.02 -25.78
N GLU A 39 -24.19 -13.71 -24.62
CA GLU A 39 -23.39 -13.19 -23.50
C GLU A 39 -22.29 -14.21 -23.15
N VAL A 40 -21.03 -13.76 -23.15
CA VAL A 40 -19.85 -14.56 -22.78
C VAL A 40 -19.48 -14.32 -21.33
N LEU A 41 -19.70 -13.08 -20.87
CA LEU A 41 -19.43 -12.67 -19.50
C LEU A 41 -20.70 -12.11 -18.87
N GLU A 42 -20.90 -12.42 -17.60
CA GLU A 42 -21.97 -11.82 -16.81
C GLU A 42 -21.72 -10.32 -16.62
N MET A 43 -22.81 -9.57 -16.42
CA MET A 43 -22.69 -8.14 -16.12
C MET A 43 -21.98 -7.96 -14.78
N PRO A 44 -20.85 -7.22 -14.71
CA PRO A 44 -20.13 -7.03 -13.48
C PRO A 44 -20.99 -6.25 -12.45
N ASN A 45 -20.83 -6.59 -11.19
CA ASN A 45 -21.45 -5.86 -10.10
C ASN A 45 -20.68 -4.54 -9.89
N LEU A 46 -21.30 -3.41 -10.23
CA LEU A 46 -20.63 -2.09 -10.18
C LEU A 46 -20.24 -1.63 -8.77
N ILE A 47 -20.82 -2.21 -7.73
CA ILE A 47 -20.53 -1.91 -6.32
C ILE A 47 -19.69 -3.00 -5.63
N GLU A 48 -19.21 -3.99 -6.39
CA GLU A 48 -18.42 -5.11 -5.87
C GLU A 48 -17.13 -4.61 -5.17
N VAL A 49 -16.43 -3.66 -5.79
CA VAL A 49 -15.20 -3.08 -5.23
C VAL A 49 -15.40 -2.52 -3.82
N GLN A 50 -16.51 -1.83 -3.58
CA GLN A 50 -16.82 -1.24 -2.27
C GLN A 50 -17.20 -2.32 -1.26
N LYS A 51 -18.01 -3.31 -1.66
CA LYS A 51 -18.42 -4.42 -0.80
C LYS A 51 -17.23 -5.28 -0.40
N ASP A 52 -16.44 -5.70 -1.37
CA ASP A 52 -15.25 -6.53 -1.12
C ASP A 52 -14.22 -5.80 -0.24
N SER A 53 -14.04 -4.50 -0.44
CA SER A 53 -13.17 -3.68 0.39
C SER A 53 -13.66 -3.60 1.84
N TYR A 54 -14.97 -3.48 2.05
CA TYR A 54 -15.56 -3.43 3.39
C TYR A 54 -15.51 -4.81 4.07
N ASP A 55 -15.81 -5.88 3.34
CA ASP A 55 -15.70 -7.26 3.84
C ASP A 55 -14.26 -7.59 4.22
N TRP A 56 -13.29 -7.18 3.40
CA TRP A 56 -11.87 -7.32 3.73
C TRP A 56 -11.51 -6.53 4.99
N PHE A 57 -12.01 -5.30 5.12
CA PHE A 57 -11.76 -4.46 6.28
C PHE A 57 -12.26 -5.13 7.57
N LEU A 58 -13.47 -5.69 7.56
CA LEU A 58 -14.03 -6.38 8.73
C LEU A 58 -13.28 -7.68 9.06
N ARG A 59 -12.87 -8.46 8.04
CA ARG A 59 -12.24 -9.77 8.25
C ARG A 59 -10.76 -9.69 8.59
N SER A 60 -10.05 -8.77 7.96
CA SER A 60 -8.57 -8.70 8.02
C SER A 60 -8.06 -7.33 8.40
N GLY A 61 -8.64 -6.25 7.86
CA GLY A 61 -8.10 -4.91 8.01
C GLY A 61 -8.14 -4.40 9.46
N LEU A 62 -9.21 -4.66 10.19
CA LEU A 62 -9.29 -4.32 11.62
C LEU A 62 -8.22 -5.07 12.44
N LYS A 63 -8.00 -6.34 12.14
CA LYS A 63 -6.98 -7.13 12.81
C LYS A 63 -5.58 -6.57 12.52
N GLU A 64 -5.27 -6.26 11.26
CA GLU A 64 -3.99 -5.64 10.90
C GLU A 64 -3.75 -4.33 11.67
N VAL A 65 -4.78 -3.50 11.86
CA VAL A 65 -4.68 -2.24 12.62
C VAL A 65 -4.40 -2.51 14.10
N PHE A 66 -5.08 -3.48 14.72
CA PHE A 66 -4.84 -3.82 16.12
C PHE A 66 -3.46 -4.46 16.32
N ASP A 67 -3.02 -5.30 15.42
CA ASP A 67 -1.68 -5.92 15.44
C ASP A 67 -0.57 -4.86 15.27
N ASP A 68 -0.77 -3.85 14.42
CA ASP A 68 0.19 -2.75 14.21
C ASP A 68 0.36 -1.85 15.46
N ILE A 69 -0.71 -1.66 16.23
CA ILE A 69 -0.71 -0.82 17.43
C ILE A 69 -0.20 -1.60 18.65
N SER A 70 -0.39 -2.91 18.65
CA SER A 70 -0.05 -3.82 19.73
C SER A 70 1.44 -4.23 19.67
N PRO A 71 2.13 -4.36 20.82
CA PRO A 71 1.71 -4.01 22.17
C PRO A 71 1.94 -2.53 22.52
N ILE A 72 1.07 -1.95 23.33
CA ILE A 72 1.28 -0.63 23.93
C ILE A 72 1.95 -0.82 25.30
N SER A 73 3.21 -0.39 25.40
CA SER A 73 4.00 -0.55 26.64
C SER A 73 4.14 0.77 27.37
N ASP A 74 4.14 0.71 28.69
CA ASP A 74 4.51 1.82 29.55
C ASP A 74 5.98 2.22 29.32
N TYR A 75 6.31 3.48 29.61
CA TYR A 75 7.67 4.02 29.48
C TYR A 75 8.70 3.20 30.29
N GLY A 76 8.30 2.68 31.46
CA GLY A 76 9.12 1.78 32.28
C GLY A 76 9.14 0.32 31.82
N GLY A 77 8.36 -0.04 30.82
CA GLY A 77 8.23 -1.42 30.33
C GLY A 77 7.61 -2.41 31.31
N ARG A 78 6.95 -1.90 32.37
CA ARG A 78 6.34 -2.71 33.44
C ARG A 78 4.95 -3.21 33.09
N LEU A 79 4.18 -2.39 32.40
CA LEU A 79 2.84 -2.69 31.90
C LEU A 79 2.88 -2.79 30.38
N SER A 80 2.23 -3.81 29.84
CA SER A 80 2.06 -3.98 28.40
C SER A 80 0.62 -4.37 28.11
N LEU A 81 -0.03 -3.58 27.26
CA LEU A 81 -1.39 -3.82 26.78
C LEU A 81 -1.34 -4.38 25.36
N GLU A 82 -1.99 -5.51 25.15
CA GLU A 82 -2.09 -6.20 23.88
C GLU A 82 -3.55 -6.31 23.46
N PHE A 83 -3.84 -6.02 22.19
CA PHE A 83 -5.14 -6.29 21.58
C PHE A 83 -5.13 -7.72 21.03
N VAL A 84 -6.00 -8.57 21.57
CA VAL A 84 -6.01 -10.01 21.26
C VAL A 84 -6.98 -10.32 20.14
N ASP A 85 -8.21 -9.81 20.25
CA ASP A 85 -9.28 -10.10 19.31
C ASP A 85 -10.33 -8.99 19.37
N PHE A 86 -11.23 -8.96 18.39
CA PHE A 86 -12.35 -8.03 18.35
C PHE A 86 -13.64 -8.73 17.96
N THR A 87 -14.76 -8.20 18.42
CA THR A 87 -16.10 -8.68 18.12
C THR A 87 -16.97 -7.51 17.69
N LEU A 88 -17.55 -7.60 16.50
CA LEU A 88 -18.56 -6.66 16.03
C LEU A 88 -19.94 -7.21 16.37
N CYS A 89 -20.67 -6.50 17.22
CA CYS A 89 -21.99 -6.93 17.71
C CYS A 89 -23.08 -6.49 16.73
N GLU A 90 -23.23 -7.19 15.60
CA GLU A 90 -24.21 -6.87 14.56
C GLU A 90 -25.67 -7.07 15.06
N ASP A 91 -25.87 -7.90 16.06
CA ASP A 91 -27.18 -8.13 16.69
C ASP A 91 -27.62 -6.98 17.62
N ASP A 92 -26.69 -6.16 18.07
CA ASP A 92 -26.92 -5.04 19.00
C ASP A 92 -27.16 -3.69 18.29
N VAL A 93 -27.55 -3.72 17.02
CA VAL A 93 -27.85 -2.49 16.26
C VAL A 93 -29.10 -1.82 16.84
N LYS A 94 -28.97 -0.55 17.25
CA LYS A 94 -30.03 0.20 17.95
C LYS A 94 -31.24 0.51 17.08
N TYR A 95 -31.02 0.83 15.81
CA TYR A 95 -32.03 1.29 14.88
C TYR A 95 -31.88 0.63 13.51
N SER A 96 -33.01 0.33 12.87
CA SER A 96 -33.03 -0.11 11.47
C SER A 96 -32.54 1.01 10.53
N ILE A 97 -32.20 0.66 9.29
CA ILE A 97 -31.75 1.62 8.28
C ILE A 97 -32.76 2.75 8.07
N GLU A 98 -34.06 2.41 8.02
CA GLU A 98 -35.13 3.38 7.82
C GLU A 98 -35.33 4.30 9.04
N GLU A 99 -35.24 3.74 10.25
CA GLU A 99 -35.29 4.53 11.48
C GLU A 99 -34.10 5.46 11.61
N CYS A 100 -32.90 5.02 11.21
CA CYS A 100 -31.72 5.88 11.19
C CYS A 100 -31.91 7.10 10.28
N LYS A 101 -32.56 6.92 9.12
CA LYS A 101 -32.88 8.02 8.20
C LYS A 101 -33.90 8.99 8.78
N GLN A 102 -34.90 8.47 9.48
CA GLN A 102 -35.95 9.30 10.10
C GLN A 102 -35.48 10.06 11.34
N ARG A 103 -34.54 9.49 12.09
CA ARG A 103 -34.05 10.02 13.38
C ARG A 103 -32.73 10.76 13.28
N ASP A 104 -32.21 10.98 12.07
CA ASP A 104 -30.87 11.52 11.84
C ASP A 104 -29.77 10.79 12.60
N ALA A 105 -29.91 9.46 12.72
CA ALA A 105 -28.98 8.59 13.40
C ALA A 105 -28.02 7.89 12.43
N THR A 106 -26.96 7.30 12.98
CA THR A 106 -25.98 6.51 12.23
C THR A 106 -26.30 5.02 12.36
N TYR A 107 -26.34 4.30 11.24
CA TYR A 107 -26.47 2.86 11.22
C TYR A 107 -25.13 2.23 11.55
N ALA A 108 -24.97 1.77 12.79
CA ALA A 108 -23.70 1.27 13.32
C ALA A 108 -23.93 0.13 14.32
N ALA A 109 -22.91 -0.71 14.47
CA ALA A 109 -22.86 -1.76 15.48
C ALA A 109 -21.74 -1.49 16.49
N PRO A 110 -21.91 -1.89 17.77
CA PRO A 110 -20.89 -1.78 18.79
C PRO A 110 -19.69 -2.66 18.48
N LEU A 111 -18.48 -2.08 18.50
CA LEU A 111 -17.23 -2.80 18.40
C LEU A 111 -16.66 -3.01 19.81
N LYS A 112 -16.51 -4.27 20.18
CA LYS A 112 -15.86 -4.69 21.42
C LYS A 112 -14.52 -5.31 21.11
N VAL A 113 -13.52 -5.01 21.92
CA VAL A 113 -12.15 -5.51 21.74
C VAL A 113 -11.69 -6.22 23.00
N LYS A 114 -11.17 -7.42 22.84
CA LYS A 114 -10.57 -8.19 23.89
C LYS A 114 -9.11 -7.75 24.07
N VAL A 115 -8.82 -7.18 25.23
CA VAL A 115 -7.49 -6.70 25.59
C VAL A 115 -6.87 -7.55 26.70
N ARG A 116 -5.56 -7.70 26.63
CA ARG A 116 -4.75 -8.40 27.61
C ARG A 116 -3.74 -7.43 28.19
N LEU A 117 -3.76 -7.29 29.51
CA LEU A 117 -2.81 -6.47 30.26
C LEU A 117 -1.81 -7.38 30.96
N TYR A 118 -0.55 -7.22 30.64
CA TYR A 118 0.59 -7.85 31.31
C TYR A 118 1.16 -6.91 32.34
N ASN A 119 1.17 -7.33 33.61
CA ASN A 119 1.86 -6.63 34.67
C ASN A 119 3.09 -7.43 35.09
N LYS A 120 4.27 -6.97 34.65
CA LYS A 120 5.54 -7.65 34.91
C LYS A 120 5.99 -7.54 36.38
N GLU A 121 5.52 -6.55 37.14
CA GLU A 121 5.88 -6.40 38.54
C GLU A 121 5.20 -7.44 39.42
N LYS A 122 3.95 -7.78 39.07
CA LYS A 122 3.13 -8.74 39.82
C LYS A 122 3.08 -10.12 39.16
N ASP A 123 3.67 -10.26 37.97
CA ASP A 123 3.59 -11.45 37.12
C ASP A 123 2.12 -11.88 36.87
N GLU A 124 1.26 -10.87 36.64
CA GLU A 124 -0.19 -11.04 36.52
C GLU A 124 -0.65 -10.69 35.11
N ILE A 125 -1.53 -11.54 34.56
CA ILE A 125 -2.16 -11.34 33.26
C ILE A 125 -3.66 -11.17 33.49
N THR A 126 -4.21 -10.04 33.07
CA THR A 126 -5.64 -9.77 33.10
C THR A 126 -6.21 -9.58 31.72
N GLU A 127 -7.34 -10.20 31.43
CA GLU A 127 -8.06 -10.05 30.17
C GLU A 127 -9.41 -9.37 30.42
N HIS A 128 -9.71 -8.36 29.60
CA HIS A 128 -10.98 -7.63 29.64
C HIS A 128 -11.50 -7.41 28.23
N GLU A 129 -12.81 -7.42 28.10
CA GLU A 129 -13.51 -6.96 26.90
C GLU A 129 -13.90 -5.51 27.10
N ILE A 130 -13.45 -4.63 26.21
CA ILE A 130 -13.72 -3.20 26.27
C ILE A 130 -14.52 -2.75 25.06
N PHE A 131 -15.44 -1.82 25.28
CA PHE A 131 -16.15 -1.14 24.20
C PHE A 131 -15.25 -0.07 23.60
N MET A 132 -14.97 -0.18 22.27
CA MET A 132 -14.14 0.78 21.55
C MET A 132 -14.95 1.90 20.92
N GLY A 133 -16.18 1.61 20.52
CA GLY A 133 -17.05 2.56 19.83
C GLY A 133 -18.05 1.88 18.91
N ASP A 134 -18.88 2.68 18.25
CA ASP A 134 -19.84 2.20 17.27
C ASP A 134 -19.21 2.29 15.86
N LEU A 135 -19.13 1.15 15.17
CA LEU A 135 -18.61 1.05 13.81
C LEU A 135 -19.76 1.14 12.81
N PRO A 136 -19.75 2.10 11.85
CA PRO A 136 -20.77 2.19 10.81
C PRO A 136 -20.82 0.93 9.95
N LEU A 137 -22.04 0.42 9.72
CA LEU A 137 -22.29 -0.76 8.90
C LEU A 137 -22.64 -0.36 7.47
N MET A 138 -22.17 -1.15 6.52
CA MET A 138 -22.53 -1.01 5.11
C MET A 138 -23.91 -1.64 4.85
N THR A 139 -24.75 -0.94 4.12
CA THR A 139 -26.05 -1.46 3.67
C THR A 139 -25.88 -2.45 2.52
N ALA A 140 -26.93 -3.20 2.21
CA ALA A 140 -26.95 -4.12 1.07
C ALA A 140 -26.66 -3.44 -0.29
N THR A 141 -26.90 -2.14 -0.38
CA THR A 141 -26.64 -1.33 -1.58
C THR A 141 -25.25 -0.72 -1.63
N GLY A 142 -24.36 -1.02 -0.67
CA GLY A 142 -23.00 -0.50 -0.63
C GLY A 142 -22.87 0.94 -0.09
N THR A 143 -23.90 1.42 0.62
CA THR A 143 -23.94 2.75 1.22
C THR A 143 -23.77 2.70 2.73
N PHE A 144 -23.47 3.82 3.35
CA PHE A 144 -23.47 4.02 4.79
C PHE A 144 -24.52 5.06 5.15
N VAL A 145 -25.28 4.83 6.22
CA VAL A 145 -26.20 5.83 6.76
C VAL A 145 -25.53 6.51 7.95
N ILE A 146 -25.15 7.77 7.76
CA ILE A 146 -24.45 8.57 8.77
C ILE A 146 -25.26 9.84 9.01
N ASN A 147 -25.71 10.04 10.26
CA ASN A 147 -26.57 11.14 10.65
C ASN A 147 -27.79 11.26 9.72
N GLY A 148 -28.45 10.14 9.44
CA GLY A 148 -29.63 10.07 8.59
C GLY A 148 -29.40 10.15 7.07
N ALA A 149 -28.22 10.56 6.63
CA ALA A 149 -27.89 10.69 5.22
C ALA A 149 -27.19 9.44 4.67
N GLU A 150 -27.65 8.93 3.54
CA GLU A 150 -26.93 7.90 2.79
C GLU A 150 -25.68 8.47 2.15
N ARG A 151 -24.54 7.85 2.45
CA ARG A 151 -23.24 8.24 1.95
C ARG A 151 -22.52 7.06 1.32
N VAL A 152 -21.69 7.33 0.34
CA VAL A 152 -20.85 6.32 -0.33
C VAL A 152 -19.38 6.73 -0.20
N ILE A 153 -18.53 5.75 0.10
CA ILE A 153 -17.09 5.95 0.05
C ILE A 153 -16.66 5.84 -1.41
N VAL A 154 -16.17 6.95 -1.96
CA VAL A 154 -15.68 6.99 -3.34
C VAL A 154 -14.26 6.45 -3.39
N SER A 155 -14.02 5.44 -4.21
CA SER A 155 -12.68 4.91 -4.46
C SER A 155 -11.78 5.99 -5.06
N GLN A 156 -10.59 6.17 -4.50
CA GLN A 156 -9.62 7.14 -4.98
C GLN A 156 -8.42 6.42 -5.59
N LEU A 157 -7.99 6.86 -6.77
CA LEU A 157 -6.77 6.40 -7.40
C LEU A 157 -5.59 7.18 -6.80
N VAL A 158 -4.69 6.48 -6.15
CA VAL A 158 -3.45 7.04 -5.63
C VAL A 158 -2.26 6.47 -6.38
N ARG A 159 -1.14 7.21 -6.40
CA ARG A 159 0.10 6.67 -6.96
C ARG A 159 0.55 5.47 -6.14
N SER A 160 0.86 4.37 -6.82
CA SER A 160 1.41 3.19 -6.18
C SER A 160 2.77 3.51 -5.54
N PRO A 161 3.08 2.94 -4.38
CA PRO A 161 4.44 3.01 -3.84
C PRO A 161 5.46 2.54 -4.86
N GLY A 162 6.59 3.24 -4.95
CA GLY A 162 7.65 2.90 -5.90
C GLY A 162 8.50 4.10 -6.30
N ILE A 163 9.27 3.93 -7.36
CA ILE A 163 10.19 4.94 -7.87
C ILE A 163 9.66 5.44 -9.23
N TYR A 164 9.53 6.75 -9.35
CA TYR A 164 9.04 7.42 -10.56
C TYR A 164 10.14 8.30 -11.13
N TYR A 165 10.52 8.03 -12.36
CA TYR A 165 11.56 8.76 -13.06
C TYR A 165 10.92 9.80 -13.98
N GLY A 166 11.53 10.98 -14.07
CA GLY A 166 11.11 12.06 -14.95
C GLY A 166 12.28 12.70 -15.67
N ILE A 167 11.99 13.29 -16.82
CA ILE A 167 12.94 14.08 -17.59
C ILE A 167 12.28 15.42 -17.91
N ALA A 168 12.95 16.51 -17.55
CA ALA A 168 12.57 17.86 -17.92
C ALA A 168 13.67 18.47 -18.79
N HIS A 169 13.37 19.54 -19.49
CA HIS A 169 14.35 20.29 -20.26
C HIS A 169 14.47 21.71 -19.69
N ASP A 170 15.68 22.17 -19.52
CA ASP A 170 15.96 23.55 -19.16
C ASP A 170 15.69 24.49 -20.36
N LYS A 171 15.67 25.80 -20.12
CA LYS A 171 15.50 26.84 -21.15
C LYS A 171 16.52 26.74 -22.29
N LEU A 172 17.68 26.16 -22.01
CA LEU A 172 18.75 25.91 -22.98
C LEU A 172 18.66 24.53 -23.67
N GLY A 173 17.60 23.76 -23.41
CA GLY A 173 17.42 22.42 -23.99
C GLY A 173 18.20 21.30 -23.29
N LYS A 174 18.93 21.60 -22.19
CA LYS A 174 19.65 20.60 -21.39
C LYS A 174 18.65 19.68 -20.69
N ARG A 175 18.89 18.36 -20.72
CA ARG A 175 18.08 17.36 -20.03
C ARG A 175 18.35 17.42 -18.53
N LEU A 176 17.30 17.59 -17.76
CA LEU A 176 17.30 17.53 -16.29
C LEU A 176 16.56 16.25 -15.88
N PHE A 177 17.20 15.46 -15.05
CA PHE A 177 16.64 14.19 -14.58
C PHE A 177 16.04 14.39 -13.18
N SER A 178 14.90 13.78 -12.96
CA SER A 178 14.25 13.73 -11.65
C SER A 178 13.83 12.32 -11.31
N CYS A 179 13.75 12.06 -10.01
CA CYS A 179 13.28 10.78 -9.49
C CYS A 179 12.52 11.05 -8.20
N THR A 180 11.34 10.47 -8.07
CA THR A 180 10.54 10.54 -6.85
C THR A 180 10.38 9.14 -6.27
N VAL A 181 10.83 8.96 -5.04
CA VAL A 181 10.61 7.72 -4.27
C VAL A 181 9.39 7.93 -3.39
N ILE A 182 8.35 7.15 -3.65
CA ILE A 182 7.10 7.18 -2.90
C ILE A 182 7.01 5.90 -2.07
N PRO A 183 7.11 5.98 -0.73
CA PRO A 183 6.90 4.83 0.14
C PRO A 183 5.41 4.52 0.29
N ASN A 184 5.05 3.35 0.81
CA ASN A 184 3.68 3.06 1.21
C ASN A 184 3.24 3.95 2.39
N ARG A 185 4.13 4.10 3.37
CA ARG A 185 3.96 4.97 4.54
C ARG A 185 5.30 5.66 4.81
N GLY A 186 5.31 6.97 5.02
CA GLY A 186 6.51 7.74 5.36
C GLY A 186 6.76 8.93 4.43
N ALA A 187 7.93 9.52 4.57
CA ALA A 187 8.34 10.70 3.83
C ALA A 187 8.70 10.39 2.37
N TRP A 188 8.32 11.28 1.48
CA TRP A 188 8.72 11.21 0.07
C TRP A 188 10.14 11.73 -0.10
N LEU A 189 10.89 11.11 -1.01
CA LEU A 189 12.18 11.57 -1.44
C LEU A 189 12.10 12.00 -2.91
N GLU A 190 12.32 13.28 -3.15
CA GLU A 190 12.32 13.85 -4.49
C GLU A 190 13.77 14.23 -4.87
N TYR A 191 14.27 13.58 -5.88
CA TYR A 191 15.61 13.81 -6.43
C TYR A 191 15.52 14.64 -7.69
N GLU A 192 16.37 15.63 -7.84
CA GLU A 192 16.44 16.48 -9.04
C GLU A 192 17.89 16.86 -9.41
N THR A 193 18.17 16.91 -10.70
CA THR A 193 19.41 17.51 -11.20
C THR A 193 19.19 18.96 -11.60
N ASP A 194 20.14 19.82 -11.28
CA ASP A 194 20.13 21.22 -11.67
C ASP A 194 20.85 21.45 -13.02
N SER A 195 20.69 22.63 -13.61
CA SER A 195 21.42 23.05 -14.81
C SER A 195 22.95 23.00 -14.69
N ASN A 196 23.46 23.11 -13.47
CA ASN A 196 24.88 23.00 -13.13
C ASN A 196 25.35 21.55 -12.86
N ASP A 197 24.55 20.54 -13.20
CA ASP A 197 24.80 19.10 -12.94
C ASP A 197 24.89 18.73 -11.44
N VAL A 198 24.46 19.62 -10.56
CA VAL A 198 24.36 19.32 -9.13
C VAL A 198 23.13 18.48 -8.87
N PHE A 199 23.31 17.42 -8.08
CA PHE A 199 22.26 16.50 -7.72
C PHE A 199 21.70 16.86 -6.35
N TYR A 200 20.43 17.19 -6.29
CA TYR A 200 19.71 17.61 -5.08
C TYR A 200 18.67 16.60 -4.65
N VAL A 201 18.36 16.61 -3.37
CA VAL A 201 17.26 15.86 -2.78
C VAL A 201 16.38 16.77 -1.94
N ARG A 202 15.06 16.52 -1.96
CA ARG A 202 14.07 17.07 -1.02
C ARG A 202 13.49 15.93 -0.21
N VAL A 203 13.40 16.12 1.07
CA VAL A 203 12.74 15.21 1.99
C VAL A 203 11.39 15.83 2.38
N ASP A 204 10.30 15.13 2.06
CA ASP A 204 8.93 15.51 2.44
C ASP A 204 8.58 16.99 2.14
N ARG A 205 8.80 17.43 0.88
CA ARG A 205 8.52 18.80 0.40
C ARG A 205 9.33 19.93 1.06
N THR A 206 10.39 19.60 1.77
CA THR A 206 11.29 20.61 2.36
C THR A 206 12.18 21.29 1.31
N ARG A 207 13.03 22.21 1.74
CA ARG A 207 14.02 22.84 0.85
C ARG A 207 15.06 21.81 0.40
N LYS A 208 15.45 21.89 -0.87
CA LYS A 208 16.44 20.99 -1.44
C LYS A 208 17.82 21.13 -0.78
N VAL A 209 18.49 20.01 -0.64
CA VAL A 209 19.88 19.88 -0.18
C VAL A 209 20.69 19.10 -1.20
N PRO A 210 22.01 19.27 -1.32
CA PRO A 210 22.85 18.42 -2.13
C PRO A 210 22.71 16.95 -1.70
N ILE A 211 22.73 16.02 -2.65
CA ILE A 211 22.57 14.58 -2.37
C ILE A 211 23.63 14.07 -1.38
N THR A 212 24.83 14.63 -1.42
CA THR A 212 25.96 14.28 -0.55
C THR A 212 25.64 14.50 0.93
N VAL A 213 24.87 15.54 1.26
CA VAL A 213 24.38 15.78 2.63
C VAL A 213 23.50 14.63 3.11
N LEU A 214 22.57 14.15 2.27
CA LEU A 214 21.74 13.00 2.63
C LEU A 214 22.57 11.73 2.77
N ILE A 215 23.52 11.48 1.86
CA ILE A 215 24.40 10.31 1.92
C ILE A 215 25.21 10.31 3.21
N ARG A 216 25.75 11.47 3.62
CA ARG A 216 26.46 11.60 4.91
C ARG A 216 25.53 11.36 6.09
N ALA A 217 24.34 11.95 6.07
CA ALA A 217 23.34 11.77 7.13
C ALA A 217 22.86 10.31 7.26
N LEU A 218 23.04 9.48 6.23
CA LEU A 218 22.75 8.04 6.25
C LEU A 218 23.93 7.17 6.66
N GLY A 219 25.10 7.78 6.96
CA GLY A 219 26.24 7.07 7.56
C GLY A 219 27.52 7.02 6.74
N VAL A 220 27.52 7.47 5.47
CA VAL A 220 28.73 7.49 4.62
C VAL A 220 29.42 8.86 4.78
N SER A 221 30.45 8.94 5.62
CA SER A 221 30.99 10.21 6.09
C SER A 221 31.89 10.94 5.09
N SER A 222 32.87 10.25 4.54
CA SER A 222 33.93 10.89 3.75
C SER A 222 33.62 10.97 2.26
N ASN A 223 34.22 11.95 1.57
CA ASN A 223 34.11 12.04 0.12
C ASN A 223 34.68 10.80 -0.58
N ALA A 224 35.74 10.22 -0.03
CA ALA A 224 36.38 9.03 -0.57
C ALA A 224 35.42 7.82 -0.53
N GLU A 225 34.75 7.60 0.60
CA GLU A 225 33.75 6.54 0.73
C GLU A 225 32.56 6.74 -0.22
N ILE A 226 32.10 8.00 -0.41
CA ILE A 226 31.01 8.29 -1.36
C ILE A 226 31.45 7.98 -2.79
N VAL A 227 32.67 8.33 -3.17
CA VAL A 227 33.22 8.03 -4.51
C VAL A 227 33.45 6.52 -4.68
N GLU A 228 33.90 5.81 -3.66
CA GLU A 228 34.04 4.36 -3.69
C GLU A 228 32.69 3.67 -3.90
N LEU A 229 31.63 4.16 -3.24
CA LEU A 229 30.29 3.57 -3.32
C LEU A 229 29.58 3.84 -4.66
N PHE A 230 29.68 5.07 -5.18
CA PHE A 230 28.94 5.51 -6.38
C PHE A 230 29.80 5.63 -7.63
N GLY A 231 31.10 5.53 -7.52
CA GLY A 231 32.04 5.82 -8.58
C GLY A 231 32.27 7.33 -8.80
N GLU A 232 33.15 7.67 -9.75
CA GLU A 232 33.46 9.06 -10.13
C GLU A 232 32.35 9.65 -11.06
N GLU A 233 31.09 9.63 -10.59
CA GLU A 233 29.99 10.19 -11.34
C GLU A 233 30.06 11.74 -11.34
N PRO A 234 30.11 12.41 -12.51
CA PRO A 234 30.27 13.85 -12.60
C PRO A 234 29.27 14.66 -11.81
N LYS A 235 28.01 14.19 -11.68
CA LYS A 235 26.95 14.86 -10.93
C LYS A 235 27.17 14.79 -9.42
N ILE A 236 27.76 13.70 -8.92
CA ILE A 236 28.13 13.56 -7.51
C ILE A 236 29.31 14.45 -7.19
N LEU A 237 30.33 14.48 -8.07
CA LEU A 237 31.48 15.36 -7.93
C LEU A 237 31.07 16.84 -7.94
N ALA A 238 30.17 17.23 -8.84
CA ALA A 238 29.59 18.57 -8.84
C ALA A 238 28.79 18.88 -7.55
N SER A 239 28.15 17.89 -6.96
CA SER A 239 27.40 18.07 -5.72
C SER A 239 28.27 18.37 -4.52
N PHE A 240 29.51 17.86 -4.46
CA PHE A 240 30.46 18.21 -3.41
C PHE A 240 30.79 19.71 -3.37
N THR A 241 30.74 20.41 -4.50
CA THR A 241 31.02 21.86 -4.55
C THR A 241 29.94 22.70 -3.85
N LYS A 242 28.74 22.16 -3.68
CA LYS A 242 27.62 22.81 -3.02
C LYS A 242 27.34 22.26 -1.61
N ASP A 243 28.01 21.19 -1.24
CA ASP A 243 27.92 20.59 0.08
C ASP A 243 28.80 21.38 1.06
N THR A 244 28.22 21.82 2.15
CA THR A 244 28.92 22.51 3.24
C THR A 244 29.33 21.56 4.35
N SER A 245 28.82 20.33 4.32
CA SER A 245 29.13 19.32 5.34
C SER A 245 30.38 18.50 4.94
N THR A 246 31.16 18.09 5.92
CA THR A 246 32.39 17.31 5.73
C THR A 246 32.32 15.93 6.36
N ASN A 247 31.42 15.76 7.33
CA ASN A 247 31.31 14.53 8.12
C ASN A 247 29.83 14.15 8.37
N TYR A 248 29.62 13.00 9.01
CA TYR A 248 28.31 12.46 9.37
C TYR A 248 27.47 13.44 10.20
N GLN A 249 28.07 14.01 11.26
CA GLN A 249 27.36 14.89 12.18
C GLN A 249 26.91 16.19 11.52
N GLU A 250 27.77 16.80 10.71
CA GLU A 250 27.44 17.99 9.95
C GLU A 250 26.33 17.72 8.91
N GLY A 251 26.41 16.57 8.23
CA GLY A 251 25.38 16.12 7.31
C GLY A 251 24.01 15.96 7.99
N LEU A 252 23.96 15.34 9.17
CA LEU A 252 22.76 15.22 9.98
C LEU A 252 22.17 16.59 10.37
N LEU A 253 23.01 17.48 10.87
CA LEU A 253 22.57 18.81 11.30
C LEU A 253 22.06 19.66 10.14
N GLU A 254 22.75 19.62 9.00
CA GLU A 254 22.31 20.37 7.81
C GLU A 254 20.98 19.86 7.28
N LEU A 255 20.78 18.54 7.25
CA LEU A 255 19.51 17.92 6.87
C LEU A 255 18.39 18.27 7.88
N TYR A 256 18.69 18.16 9.18
CA TYR A 256 17.74 18.51 10.25
C TYR A 256 17.27 19.97 10.17
N LYS A 257 18.19 20.89 9.93
CA LYS A 257 17.90 22.32 9.75
C LYS A 257 16.91 22.60 8.60
N LYS A 258 16.90 21.73 7.57
CA LYS A 258 15.97 21.88 6.45
C LYS A 258 14.61 21.24 6.75
N ILE A 259 14.59 20.15 7.50
CA ILE A 259 13.35 19.46 7.88
C ILE A 259 12.61 20.24 8.97
N ARG A 260 13.35 20.74 9.99
CA ARG A 260 12.80 21.49 11.13
C ARG A 260 13.50 22.82 11.32
N PRO A 261 13.16 23.82 10.50
CA PRO A 261 13.77 25.13 10.63
C PRO A 261 13.37 25.79 11.96
N GLY A 262 14.34 26.35 12.68
CA GLY A 262 14.11 27.10 13.94
C GLY A 262 14.26 26.29 15.23
N GLU A 263 14.43 24.97 15.15
CA GLU A 263 14.74 24.17 16.34
C GLU A 263 16.25 24.20 16.68
N PRO A 264 16.61 24.02 17.96
CA PRO A 264 18.03 23.95 18.36
C PRO A 264 18.70 22.74 17.73
N LEU A 265 19.92 22.96 17.21
CA LEU A 265 20.69 21.94 16.52
C LEU A 265 21.39 21.05 17.53
N ALA A 266 20.89 19.81 17.70
CA ALA A 266 21.52 18.76 18.49
C ALA A 266 21.67 17.51 17.62
N VAL A 267 22.83 16.88 17.65
CA VAL A 267 23.13 15.69 16.83
C VAL A 267 22.20 14.54 17.20
N GLU A 268 21.97 14.32 18.50
CA GLU A 268 21.10 13.25 19.01
C GLU A 268 19.65 13.40 18.52
N ASN A 269 19.12 14.65 18.52
CA ASN A 269 17.77 14.91 18.02
C ASN A 269 17.68 14.72 16.50
N ALA A 270 18.71 15.12 15.77
CA ALA A 270 18.79 14.94 14.33
C ALA A 270 18.85 13.46 13.96
N GLU A 271 19.68 12.69 14.62
CA GLU A 271 19.81 11.25 14.43
C GLU A 271 18.49 10.54 14.75
N SER A 272 17.89 10.82 15.90
CA SER A 272 16.59 10.26 16.29
C SER A 272 15.49 10.56 15.27
N LEU A 273 15.45 11.79 14.72
CA LEU A 273 14.47 12.17 13.70
C LEU A 273 14.69 11.37 12.41
N ILE A 274 15.91 11.28 11.90
CA ILE A 274 16.24 10.58 10.65
C ILE A 274 15.96 9.09 10.80
N MET A 275 16.39 8.48 11.90
CA MET A 275 16.14 7.06 12.19
C MET A 275 14.63 6.78 12.29
N SER A 276 13.88 7.63 12.99
CA SER A 276 12.43 7.52 13.09
C SER A 276 11.71 7.70 11.74
N MET A 277 12.23 8.56 10.88
CA MET A 277 11.60 8.86 9.59
C MET A 277 11.78 7.76 8.55
N PHE A 278 12.97 7.15 8.48
CA PHE A 278 13.33 6.21 7.41
C PHE A 278 13.46 4.77 7.85
N PHE A 279 13.76 4.50 9.11
CA PHE A 279 14.14 3.17 9.58
C PHE A 279 13.28 2.62 10.72
N ASP A 280 12.32 3.40 11.23
CA ASP A 280 11.40 2.90 12.27
C ASP A 280 10.51 1.79 11.69
N PRO A 281 10.56 0.56 12.26
CA PRO A 281 9.74 -0.57 11.79
C PRO A 281 8.23 -0.28 11.82
N ARG A 282 7.78 0.61 12.70
CA ARG A 282 6.37 1.01 12.80
C ARG A 282 5.92 1.89 11.64
N ARG A 283 6.84 2.59 10.98
CA ARG A 283 6.57 3.49 9.86
C ARG A 283 6.95 2.90 8.52
N TYR A 284 8.05 2.15 8.46
CA TYR A 284 8.54 1.54 7.24
C TYR A 284 7.80 0.23 6.98
N ASP A 285 6.87 0.25 6.04
CA ASP A 285 6.15 -0.92 5.57
C ASP A 285 6.18 -0.99 4.06
N LEU A 286 6.60 -2.13 3.53
CA LEU A 286 6.59 -2.40 2.10
C LEU A 286 5.19 -2.67 1.56
N ALA A 287 4.27 -3.12 2.41
CA ALA A 287 2.95 -3.62 2.05
C ALA A 287 2.98 -4.69 0.93
N LYS A 288 1.84 -5.13 0.47
CA LYS A 288 1.73 -6.12 -0.63
C LYS A 288 2.34 -5.62 -1.94
N VAL A 289 2.14 -4.33 -2.26
CA VAL A 289 2.64 -3.71 -3.50
C VAL A 289 4.15 -3.61 -3.51
N GLY A 290 4.76 -3.18 -2.41
CA GLY A 290 6.22 -3.10 -2.28
C GLY A 290 6.86 -4.48 -2.36
N ARG A 291 6.33 -5.48 -1.66
CA ARG A 291 6.79 -6.87 -1.72
C ARG A 291 6.69 -7.45 -3.14
N TYR A 292 5.59 -7.22 -3.83
CA TYR A 292 5.44 -7.63 -5.22
C TYR A 292 6.50 -6.99 -6.13
N LYS A 293 6.73 -5.68 -6.00
CA LYS A 293 7.76 -4.98 -6.79
C LYS A 293 9.17 -5.48 -6.48
N PHE A 294 9.48 -5.73 -5.22
CA PHE A 294 10.75 -6.35 -4.81
C PHE A 294 10.91 -7.74 -5.44
N ASN A 295 9.92 -8.60 -5.32
CA ASN A 295 9.94 -9.92 -5.90
C ASN A 295 10.12 -9.88 -7.43
N LYS A 296 9.41 -8.97 -8.10
CA LYS A 296 9.54 -8.78 -9.56
C LYS A 296 10.93 -8.31 -9.97
N LYS A 297 11.54 -7.37 -9.23
CA LYS A 297 12.85 -6.77 -9.55
C LYS A 297 14.03 -7.62 -9.09
N LEU A 298 13.90 -8.27 -7.94
CA LEU A 298 14.98 -8.98 -7.26
C LEU A 298 14.75 -10.49 -7.19
N ALA A 299 13.78 -11.03 -7.95
CA ALA A 299 13.49 -12.45 -7.96
C ALA A 299 14.75 -13.26 -8.27
N LEU A 300 15.05 -14.25 -7.43
CA LEU A 300 16.20 -15.12 -7.55
C LEU A 300 16.25 -15.76 -8.94
N ARG A 301 15.11 -16.20 -9.45
CA ARG A 301 14.98 -16.78 -10.81
C ARG A 301 15.57 -15.89 -11.89
N SER A 302 15.26 -14.59 -11.88
CA SER A 302 15.78 -13.66 -12.89
C SER A 302 17.28 -13.37 -12.75
N ARG A 303 17.81 -13.49 -11.52
CA ARG A 303 19.23 -13.25 -11.23
C ARG A 303 20.12 -14.43 -11.55
N ILE A 304 19.64 -15.67 -11.30
CA ILE A 304 20.40 -16.88 -11.61
C ILE A 304 20.30 -17.28 -13.08
N ARG A 305 19.33 -16.74 -13.80
CA ARG A 305 19.15 -17.05 -15.23
C ARG A 305 20.41 -16.74 -16.03
N ASN A 306 20.88 -17.70 -16.83
CA ASN A 306 22.11 -17.65 -17.62
C ASN A 306 23.40 -17.56 -16.79
N GLN A 307 23.34 -17.78 -15.47
CA GLN A 307 24.54 -17.93 -14.64
C GLN A 307 25.00 -19.38 -14.61
N ILE A 308 26.28 -19.58 -14.35
CA ILE A 308 26.88 -20.92 -14.23
C ILE A 308 26.74 -21.37 -12.80
N LEU A 309 26.27 -22.60 -12.60
CA LEU A 309 26.15 -23.21 -11.28
C LEU A 309 27.53 -23.49 -10.67
N ALA A 310 27.73 -23.05 -9.43
CA ALA A 310 28.96 -23.30 -8.67
C ALA A 310 29.02 -24.71 -8.10
N GLU A 311 27.86 -25.29 -7.75
CA GLU A 311 27.70 -26.61 -7.15
C GLU A 311 26.50 -27.32 -7.75
N ASP A 312 26.40 -28.63 -7.54
CA ASP A 312 25.23 -29.41 -7.95
C ASP A 312 23.99 -29.00 -7.12
N VAL A 313 22.87 -28.82 -7.81
CA VAL A 313 21.59 -28.54 -7.16
C VAL A 313 20.88 -29.86 -6.89
N VAL A 314 20.74 -30.20 -5.62
CA VAL A 314 20.15 -31.46 -5.16
C VAL A 314 18.80 -31.16 -4.50
N ASP A 315 17.79 -31.98 -4.78
CA ASP A 315 16.51 -31.90 -4.06
C ASP A 315 16.70 -32.40 -2.60
N PRO A 316 16.47 -31.56 -1.59
CA PRO A 316 16.69 -31.93 -0.20
C PRO A 316 15.78 -33.07 0.31
N SER A 317 14.68 -33.34 -0.38
CA SER A 317 13.72 -34.38 0.00
C SER A 317 14.02 -35.76 -0.62
N THR A 318 14.50 -35.78 -1.85
CA THR A 318 14.74 -37.00 -2.61
C THR A 318 16.21 -37.35 -2.76
N GLY A 319 17.11 -36.37 -2.60
CA GLY A 319 18.55 -36.52 -2.87
C GLY A 319 18.89 -36.60 -4.36
N GLU A 320 17.94 -36.34 -5.24
CA GLU A 320 18.13 -36.36 -6.70
C GLU A 320 18.85 -35.10 -7.17
N ILE A 321 19.85 -35.24 -8.05
CA ILE A 321 20.56 -34.10 -8.66
C ILE A 321 19.68 -33.50 -9.74
N LEU A 322 19.14 -32.30 -9.47
CA LEU A 322 18.28 -31.55 -10.39
C LEU A 322 19.09 -30.85 -11.48
N ALA A 323 20.28 -30.38 -11.16
CA ALA A 323 21.18 -29.75 -12.11
C ALA A 323 22.64 -29.93 -11.64
N GLU A 324 23.52 -30.27 -12.57
CA GLU A 324 24.94 -30.48 -12.30
C GLU A 324 25.71 -29.14 -12.27
N LYS A 325 26.81 -29.13 -11.52
CA LYS A 325 27.81 -28.06 -11.50
C LYS A 325 28.27 -27.68 -12.91
N SER A 326 28.57 -26.42 -13.11
CA SER A 326 29.00 -25.83 -14.39
C SER A 326 27.95 -25.80 -15.50
N ASN A 327 26.75 -26.28 -15.28
CA ASN A 327 25.64 -26.10 -16.19
C ASN A 327 25.09 -24.67 -16.12
N ILE A 328 24.61 -24.15 -17.28
CA ILE A 328 23.96 -22.85 -17.34
C ILE A 328 22.53 -23.00 -16.85
N ALA A 329 22.14 -22.20 -15.87
CA ALA A 329 20.78 -22.13 -15.37
C ALA A 329 19.83 -21.57 -16.45
N LYS A 330 19.07 -22.45 -17.12
CA LYS A 330 18.07 -22.11 -18.13
C LYS A 330 16.68 -22.19 -17.52
N ASP A 331 15.75 -21.38 -18.05
CA ASP A 331 14.34 -21.56 -17.74
C ASP A 331 13.86 -22.91 -18.26
N HIS A 332 13.51 -23.81 -17.37
CA HIS A 332 12.77 -25.00 -17.75
C HIS A 332 11.34 -24.56 -18.12
N PRO A 333 10.76 -25.01 -19.22
CA PRO A 333 9.34 -24.78 -19.50
C PRO A 333 8.54 -25.55 -18.46
N THR A 334 8.20 -24.87 -17.38
CA THR A 334 7.28 -25.40 -16.37
C THR A 334 5.92 -25.54 -17.03
N THR A 335 5.53 -26.79 -17.33
CA THR A 335 4.14 -27.18 -17.49
C THR A 335 3.34 -26.55 -16.37
N GLY A 336 2.36 -25.70 -16.75
CA GLY A 336 1.59 -24.86 -15.84
C GLY A 336 1.05 -25.59 -14.61
N ARG A 337 1.68 -25.34 -13.48
CA ARG A 337 1.09 -25.42 -12.17
C ARG A 337 1.39 -24.09 -11.49
N GLN A 338 0.35 -23.27 -11.43
CA GLN A 338 0.30 -22.12 -10.57
C GLN A 338 0.48 -22.62 -9.13
N ALA A 339 1.55 -22.17 -8.49
CA ALA A 339 1.63 -22.20 -7.04
C ALA A 339 0.90 -20.97 -6.52
N HIS A 340 -0.16 -21.22 -5.77
CA HIS A 340 -0.88 -20.23 -4.96
C HIS A 340 -0.02 -19.69 -3.84
#